data_3e42a6fbb843917e12de532bd311cc92
#
_entry.id   3e42a6fbb843917e12de532bd311cc92
#
_cell.length_a   1.000
_cell.length_b   1.000
_cell.length_c   1.000
_cell.angle_alpha   90.00
_cell.angle_beta   90.00
_cell.angle_gamma   90.00
#
_symmetry.space_group_name_H-M   'P 1'
#
loop_
_entity.id
_entity.type
_entity.pdbx_description
1 polymer ?
#
loop_
_entity_poly.entity_id
_entity_poly.type
_entity_poly.pdbx_seq_one_letter_code
_entity_poly.pdbx_strand_id
1 'polypeptide(L)'
;MFNEAVSTDVDGSWGGIETLDVPHTESPEEQATRIQAEQARQSEAASRAEPRTPAATPIISTPTTGDKEKPASDTAAALVSYALQYQGAPYVYGGNTPAGWDCSGFTQYVYARFGIQLPHPSGMQATVGTPVTDPQPGDLMANAGHAGIYIGNGLMIHAMNPVDGTKVTAVMPGMGYYRLLG
;
A
#
# COMPACT_ATOMS: atom_id res chain seq x y z
N MET A 1 67.10 -32.29 25.93
CA MET A 1 66.91 -31.19 26.89
C MET A 1 65.47 -30.87 26.82
N PHE A 2 64.87 -31.14 27.93
CA PHE A 2 63.39 -31.18 28.10
C PHE A 2 62.86 -29.78 28.34
N ASN A 3 61.75 -29.44 27.69
CA ASN A 3 61.01 -28.24 28.04
C ASN A 3 59.65 -28.67 28.58
N GLU A 4 59.52 -28.58 29.89
CA GLU A 4 58.31 -28.87 30.64
C GLU A 4 57.27 -27.82 30.33
N ALA A 5 56.07 -28.28 29.95
CA ALA A 5 54.88 -27.46 29.90
C ALA A 5 54.38 -27.23 31.34
N VAL A 6 54.40 -25.98 31.77
CA VAL A 6 53.77 -25.54 33.03
C VAL A 6 52.29 -25.46 32.80
N SER A 7 51.57 -26.39 33.45
CA SER A 7 50.11 -26.32 33.62
C SER A 7 49.81 -25.31 34.76
N THR A 8 49.23 -24.19 34.40
CA THR A 8 48.64 -23.27 35.38
C THR A 8 47.15 -23.54 35.47
N ASP A 9 46.77 -24.33 36.45
CA ASP A 9 45.39 -24.35 36.95
C ASP A 9 45.08 -22.96 37.56
N VAL A 10 44.32 -22.18 36.88
CA VAL A 10 43.64 -20.98 37.43
C VAL A 10 42.24 -21.38 37.81
N ASP A 11 42.14 -21.89 39.04
CA ASP A 11 40.88 -21.95 39.78
C ASP A 11 40.45 -20.50 40.09
N GLY A 12 39.73 -19.88 39.14
CA GLY A 12 39.19 -18.53 39.23
C GLY A 12 37.67 -18.58 39.33
N SER A 13 37.18 -18.86 40.53
CA SER A 13 35.82 -18.53 40.93
C SER A 13 35.66 -17.01 40.84
N TRP A 14 35.30 -16.51 39.67
CA TRP A 14 34.79 -15.16 39.50
C TRP A 14 33.27 -15.20 39.60
N GLY A 15 32.78 -14.50 40.65
CA GLY A 15 31.37 -14.41 41.02
C GLY A 15 30.46 -14.12 39.84
N GLY A 16 29.25 -14.66 39.93
CA GLY A 16 28.19 -14.68 38.94
C GLY A 16 28.06 -13.40 38.14
N ILE A 17 28.38 -13.52 36.86
CA ILE A 17 27.84 -12.63 35.90
C ILE A 17 26.48 -13.22 35.58
N GLU A 18 25.44 -12.61 36.13
CA GLU A 18 24.09 -12.83 35.66
C GLU A 18 24.12 -12.70 34.15
N THR A 19 23.57 -13.69 33.47
CA THR A 19 23.39 -13.68 32.02
C THR A 19 22.73 -12.36 31.62
N LEU A 20 23.52 -11.44 31.09
CA LEU A 20 22.99 -10.28 30.39
C LEU A 20 22.16 -10.84 29.24
N ASP A 21 20.86 -10.80 29.41
CA ASP A 21 19.89 -11.03 28.33
C ASP A 21 20.07 -9.88 27.33
N VAL A 22 21.00 -10.09 26.40
CA VAL A 22 21.21 -9.15 25.29
C VAL A 22 19.98 -9.32 24.40
N PRO A 23 19.14 -8.29 24.21
CA PRO A 23 17.99 -8.42 23.34
C PRO A 23 18.50 -8.82 21.94
N HIS A 24 18.09 -10.00 21.50
CA HIS A 24 18.47 -10.54 20.21
C HIS A 24 17.91 -9.61 19.13
N THR A 25 18.79 -8.82 18.51
CA THR A 25 18.41 -7.99 17.38
C THR A 25 18.19 -8.91 16.19
N GLU A 26 16.90 -9.16 15.88
CA GLU A 26 16.51 -9.99 14.75
C GLU A 26 17.19 -9.47 13.45
N SER A 27 17.75 -10.37 12.67
CA SER A 27 18.34 -10.02 11.38
C SER A 27 17.24 -9.55 10.40
N PRO A 28 17.60 -8.73 9.39
CA PRO A 28 16.62 -8.30 8.37
C PRO A 28 15.91 -9.46 7.67
N GLU A 29 16.56 -10.62 7.55
CA GLU A 29 15.98 -11.83 6.95
C GLU A 29 14.97 -12.50 7.88
N GLU A 30 15.23 -12.54 9.17
CA GLU A 30 14.30 -13.07 10.19
C GLU A 30 13.07 -12.17 10.31
N GLN A 31 13.25 -10.86 10.25
CA GLN A 31 12.13 -9.90 10.23
C GLN A 31 11.27 -10.06 8.96
N ALA A 32 11.89 -10.24 7.79
CA ALA A 32 11.17 -10.46 6.55
C ALA A 32 10.35 -11.76 6.58
N THR A 33 10.93 -12.85 7.11
CA THR A 33 10.26 -14.14 7.24
C THR A 33 9.09 -14.07 8.22
N ARG A 34 9.25 -13.32 9.32
CA ARG A 34 8.20 -13.13 10.33
C ARG A 34 7.04 -12.30 9.79
N ILE A 35 7.32 -11.24 9.04
CA ILE A 35 6.31 -10.42 8.38
C ILE A 35 5.52 -11.24 7.35
N GLN A 36 6.18 -12.10 6.57
CA GLN A 36 5.52 -12.98 5.61
C GLN A 36 4.64 -14.03 6.31
N ALA A 37 5.11 -14.61 7.41
CA ALA A 37 4.34 -15.58 8.19
C ALA A 37 3.11 -14.94 8.87
N GLU A 38 3.24 -13.71 9.35
CA GLU A 38 2.14 -12.93 9.92
C GLU A 38 1.08 -12.58 8.87
N GLN A 39 1.52 -12.17 7.68
CA GLN A 39 0.63 -11.86 6.56
C GLN A 39 -0.12 -13.10 6.06
N ALA A 40 0.54 -14.27 6.02
CA ALA A 40 -0.11 -15.53 5.67
C ALA A 40 -1.20 -15.91 6.68
N ARG A 41 -0.96 -15.71 7.98
CA ARG A 41 -1.94 -15.96 9.05
C ARG A 41 -3.13 -15.01 8.98
N GLN A 42 -2.90 -13.75 8.66
CA GLN A 42 -3.98 -12.76 8.51
C GLN A 42 -4.86 -13.04 7.29
N SER A 43 -4.28 -13.50 6.18
CA SER A 43 -5.05 -13.89 4.99
C SER A 43 -5.89 -15.15 5.23
N GLU A 44 -5.39 -16.13 6.00
CA GLU A 44 -6.18 -17.30 6.40
C GLU A 44 -7.31 -16.95 7.40
N ALA A 45 -7.07 -16.02 8.31
CA ALA A 45 -8.08 -15.55 9.26
C ALA A 45 -9.21 -14.79 8.54
N ALA A 46 -8.86 -13.97 7.52
CA ALA A 46 -9.83 -13.25 6.70
C ALA A 46 -10.70 -14.21 5.87
N SER A 47 -10.13 -15.30 5.34
CA SER A 47 -10.87 -16.34 4.60
C SER A 47 -11.87 -17.13 5.45
N ARG A 48 -11.68 -17.18 6.79
CA ARG A 48 -12.58 -17.88 7.71
C ARG A 48 -13.71 -17.03 8.26
N ALA A 49 -13.65 -15.70 8.08
CA ALA A 49 -14.59 -14.74 8.67
C ALA A 49 -15.70 -14.28 7.70
N GLU A 50 -15.89 -14.94 6.56
CA GLU A 50 -17.05 -14.63 5.72
C GLU A 50 -18.34 -15.15 6.33
N PRO A 51 -19.27 -14.25 6.76
CA PRO A 51 -20.62 -14.67 7.08
C PRO A 51 -21.34 -15.04 5.78
N ARG A 52 -21.79 -16.28 5.69
CA ARG A 52 -22.69 -16.74 4.61
C ARG A 52 -23.93 -15.87 4.60
N THR A 53 -24.02 -14.95 3.68
CA THR A 53 -25.25 -14.24 3.36
C THR A 53 -26.07 -15.09 2.39
N PRO A 54 -27.38 -15.25 2.61
CA PRO A 54 -28.21 -16.09 1.74
C PRO A 54 -28.37 -15.44 0.36
N ALA A 55 -28.43 -16.33 -0.64
CA ALA A 55 -28.55 -16.04 -2.05
C ALA A 55 -29.59 -14.95 -2.35
N ALA A 56 -29.12 -13.84 -2.92
CA ALA A 56 -29.95 -12.93 -3.68
C ALA A 56 -29.66 -13.20 -5.18
N THR A 57 -30.72 -13.51 -5.87
CA THR A 57 -30.86 -13.81 -7.29
C THR A 57 -30.08 -12.81 -8.16
N PRO A 58 -29.31 -13.23 -9.17
CA PRO A 58 -28.70 -12.31 -10.11
C PRO A 58 -29.76 -11.67 -11.00
N ILE A 59 -30.04 -10.40 -10.77
CA ILE A 59 -30.78 -9.63 -11.77
C ILE A 59 -29.77 -9.30 -12.86
N ILE A 60 -29.88 -10.01 -13.98
CA ILE A 60 -29.24 -9.70 -15.24
C ILE A 60 -29.86 -8.37 -15.71
N SER A 61 -29.21 -7.27 -15.43
CA SER A 61 -29.49 -6.01 -16.11
C SER A 61 -28.64 -5.98 -17.37
N THR A 62 -29.31 -6.24 -18.48
CA THR A 62 -28.82 -5.95 -19.84
C THR A 62 -28.28 -4.52 -19.91
N PRO A 63 -27.17 -4.28 -20.62
CA PRO A 63 -26.71 -2.92 -20.87
C PRO A 63 -27.71 -2.25 -21.81
N THR A 64 -28.55 -1.41 -21.23
CA THR A 64 -29.33 -0.45 -22.04
C THR A 64 -28.36 0.65 -22.47
N THR A 65 -28.05 0.63 -23.74
CA THR A 65 -27.45 1.74 -24.48
C THR A 65 -28.31 2.98 -24.29
N GLY A 66 -27.81 3.89 -23.53
CA GLY A 66 -28.43 5.18 -23.26
C GLY A 66 -27.35 6.09 -22.69
N ASP A 67 -26.44 6.52 -23.58
CA ASP A 67 -25.41 7.52 -23.31
C ASP A 67 -26.09 8.83 -22.90
N LYS A 68 -26.25 9.01 -21.58
CA LYS A 68 -26.21 10.35 -20.99
C LYS A 68 -24.84 10.45 -20.35
N GLU A 69 -23.96 11.13 -21.04
CA GLU A 69 -22.65 11.57 -20.57
C GLU A 69 -22.85 12.20 -19.16
N LYS A 70 -22.49 11.40 -18.14
CA LYS A 70 -22.53 11.88 -16.75
C LYS A 70 -21.50 12.99 -16.66
N PRO A 71 -21.82 14.18 -16.13
CA PRO A 71 -20.85 15.27 -16.05
C PRO A 71 -19.53 14.77 -15.44
N ALA A 72 -18.41 15.15 -16.03
CA ALA A 72 -17.08 14.74 -15.60
C ALA A 72 -16.84 15.02 -14.10
N SER A 73 -17.42 16.11 -13.59
CA SER A 73 -17.39 16.48 -12.16
C SER A 73 -18.03 15.44 -11.24
N ASP A 74 -19.15 14.82 -11.66
CA ASP A 74 -19.80 13.79 -10.87
C ASP A 74 -19.00 12.50 -10.81
N THR A 75 -18.30 12.18 -11.92
CA THR A 75 -17.43 11.02 -12.00
C THR A 75 -16.18 11.22 -11.15
N ALA A 76 -15.57 12.42 -11.16
CA ALA A 76 -14.44 12.79 -10.33
C ALA A 76 -14.77 12.74 -8.84
N ALA A 77 -15.92 13.29 -8.44
CA ALA A 77 -16.41 13.24 -7.06
C ALA A 77 -16.66 11.79 -6.59
N ALA A 78 -17.24 10.95 -7.47
CA ALA A 78 -17.45 9.54 -7.19
C ALA A 78 -16.12 8.79 -7.03
N LEU A 79 -15.11 9.10 -7.87
CA LEU A 79 -13.77 8.52 -7.78
C LEU A 79 -13.10 8.86 -6.44
N VAL A 80 -13.11 10.12 -6.05
CA VAL A 80 -12.56 10.58 -4.76
C VAL A 80 -13.28 9.88 -3.60
N SER A 81 -14.62 9.84 -3.62
CA SER A 81 -15.42 9.17 -2.59
C SER A 81 -15.09 7.68 -2.50
N TYR A 82 -14.88 7.03 -3.64
CA TYR A 82 -14.48 5.62 -3.70
C TYR A 82 -13.07 5.42 -3.13
N ALA A 83 -12.11 6.25 -3.51
CA ALA A 83 -10.75 6.19 -2.99
C ALA A 83 -10.69 6.36 -1.46
N LEU A 84 -11.47 7.28 -0.91
CA LEU A 84 -11.52 7.57 0.53
C LEU A 84 -12.01 6.39 1.39
N GLN A 85 -12.75 5.43 0.83
CA GLN A 85 -13.21 4.24 1.54
C GLN A 85 -12.06 3.31 1.93
N TYR A 86 -10.90 3.46 1.30
CA TYR A 86 -9.73 2.61 1.52
C TYR A 86 -8.70 3.20 2.49
N GLN A 87 -9.04 4.25 3.21
CA GLN A 87 -8.15 4.76 4.27
C GLN A 87 -7.89 3.65 5.31
N GLY A 88 -6.62 3.48 5.67
CA GLY A 88 -6.18 2.42 6.57
C GLY A 88 -5.86 1.08 5.88
N ALA A 89 -6.14 0.94 4.58
CA ALA A 89 -5.74 -0.26 3.84
C ALA A 89 -4.20 -0.45 3.87
N PRO A 90 -3.71 -1.70 4.04
CA PRO A 90 -2.29 -1.96 4.22
C PRO A 90 -1.48 -1.66 2.97
N TYR A 91 -0.24 -1.21 3.17
CA TYR A 91 0.73 -1.06 2.10
C TYR A 91 1.49 -2.38 1.89
N VAL A 92 1.52 -2.86 0.65
CA VAL A 92 2.35 -3.99 0.22
C VAL A 92 3.05 -3.62 -1.08
N TYR A 93 4.38 -3.62 -1.08
CA TYR A 93 5.16 -3.29 -2.27
C TYR A 93 4.83 -4.24 -3.43
N GLY A 94 4.50 -3.68 -4.60
CA GLY A 94 4.07 -4.44 -5.79
C GLY A 94 2.65 -4.99 -5.71
N GLY A 95 1.92 -4.76 -4.63
CA GLY A 95 0.51 -5.14 -4.49
C GLY A 95 -0.42 -4.19 -5.25
N ASN A 96 -1.61 -4.68 -5.61
CA ASN A 96 -2.62 -3.92 -6.35
C ASN A 96 -4.07 -4.30 -5.96
N THR A 97 -4.27 -4.82 -4.78
CA THR A 97 -5.59 -5.21 -4.25
C THR A 97 -5.86 -4.56 -2.90
N PRO A 98 -7.11 -4.46 -2.45
CA PRO A 98 -7.43 -3.91 -1.12
C PRO A 98 -6.82 -4.68 0.06
N ALA A 99 -6.41 -5.92 -0.12
CA ALA A 99 -5.69 -6.69 0.88
C ALA A 99 -4.23 -6.21 1.08
N GLY A 100 -3.72 -5.44 0.14
CA GLY A 100 -2.42 -4.79 0.18
C GLY A 100 -2.00 -4.29 -1.20
N TRP A 101 -1.61 -3.04 -1.27
CA TRP A 101 -1.12 -2.38 -2.48
C TRP A 101 -0.01 -1.39 -2.18
N ASP A 102 0.77 -1.06 -3.19
CA ASP A 102 1.65 0.10 -3.16
C ASP A 102 0.94 1.35 -3.70
N CYS A 103 1.64 2.47 -3.77
CA CYS A 103 1.08 3.75 -4.19
C CYS A 103 0.46 3.70 -5.60
N SER A 104 1.11 3.02 -6.53
CA SER A 104 0.67 2.87 -7.92
C SER A 104 -0.38 1.77 -8.09
N GLY A 105 -0.31 0.71 -7.29
CA GLY A 105 -1.35 -0.32 -7.25
C GLY A 105 -2.67 0.21 -6.71
N PHE A 106 -2.63 1.08 -5.70
CA PHE A 106 -3.81 1.79 -5.19
C PHE A 106 -4.48 2.64 -6.29
N THR A 107 -3.72 3.51 -6.95
CA THR A 107 -4.26 4.33 -8.04
C THR A 107 -4.78 3.48 -9.18
N GLN A 108 -4.03 2.45 -9.61
CA GLN A 108 -4.47 1.50 -10.64
C GLN A 108 -5.82 0.88 -10.28
N TYR A 109 -6.00 0.41 -9.06
CA TYR A 109 -7.23 -0.21 -8.59
C TYR A 109 -8.41 0.77 -8.59
N VAL A 110 -8.22 1.98 -8.07
CA VAL A 110 -9.27 3.00 -8.01
C VAL A 110 -9.72 3.42 -9.39
N TYR A 111 -8.78 3.78 -10.27
CA TYR A 111 -9.12 4.23 -11.64
C TYR A 111 -9.73 3.12 -12.50
N ALA A 112 -9.33 1.87 -12.31
CA ALA A 112 -9.92 0.73 -13.01
C ALA A 112 -11.44 0.60 -12.74
N ARG A 113 -11.92 0.97 -11.55
CA ARG A 113 -13.35 1.00 -11.19
C ARG A 113 -14.14 1.97 -12.06
N PHE A 114 -13.48 2.98 -12.63
CA PHE A 114 -14.06 4.01 -13.51
C PHE A 114 -13.70 3.80 -14.99
N GLY A 115 -13.24 2.59 -15.34
CA GLY A 115 -12.91 2.21 -16.73
C GLY A 115 -11.53 2.69 -17.22
N ILE A 116 -10.72 3.28 -16.36
CA ILE A 116 -9.39 3.80 -16.70
C ILE A 116 -8.32 2.79 -16.29
N GLN A 117 -7.61 2.22 -17.28
CA GLN A 117 -6.54 1.28 -17.04
C GLN A 117 -5.19 2.01 -16.91
N LEU A 118 -4.58 1.94 -15.74
CA LEU A 118 -3.27 2.51 -15.47
C LEU A 118 -2.19 1.41 -15.46
N PRO A 119 -0.98 1.69 -15.95
CA PRO A 119 0.17 0.80 -15.74
C PRO A 119 0.52 0.76 -14.24
N HIS A 120 1.15 -0.33 -13.77
CA HIS A 120 1.50 -0.41 -12.35
C HIS A 120 2.59 0.61 -11.95
N PRO A 121 3.75 0.76 -12.66
CA PRO A 121 4.78 1.69 -12.21
C PRO A 121 4.29 3.15 -12.19
N SER A 122 4.49 3.85 -11.06
CA SER A 122 4.03 5.24 -10.87
C SER A 122 4.55 6.21 -11.94
N GLY A 123 5.83 6.08 -12.34
CA GLY A 123 6.39 6.89 -13.44
C GLY A 123 5.71 6.66 -14.78
N MET A 124 5.19 5.45 -15.02
CA MET A 124 4.42 5.16 -16.25
C MET A 124 3.00 5.72 -16.17
N GLN A 125 2.41 5.81 -14.99
CA GLN A 125 1.10 6.43 -14.80
C GLN A 125 1.11 7.91 -15.18
N ALA A 126 2.23 8.60 -14.91
CA ALA A 126 2.44 9.99 -15.31
C ALA A 126 2.40 10.23 -16.84
N THR A 127 2.45 9.18 -17.64
CA THR A 127 2.40 9.29 -19.11
C THR A 127 1.00 9.05 -19.69
N VAL A 128 0.01 8.65 -18.88
CA VAL A 128 -1.31 8.26 -19.38
C VAL A 128 -2.27 9.45 -19.48
N GLY A 129 -2.20 10.36 -18.49
CA GLY A 129 -3.12 11.50 -18.43
C GLY A 129 -2.60 12.76 -19.11
N THR A 130 -3.47 13.75 -19.22
CA THR A 130 -3.09 15.10 -19.67
C THR A 130 -2.50 15.89 -18.49
N PRO A 131 -1.25 16.38 -18.59
CA PRO A 131 -0.68 17.23 -17.55
C PRO A 131 -1.51 18.49 -17.33
N VAL A 132 -1.76 18.85 -16.07
CA VAL A 132 -2.53 20.04 -15.72
C VAL A 132 -1.80 20.87 -14.65
N THR A 133 -1.98 22.19 -14.72
CA THR A 133 -1.44 23.14 -13.74
C THR A 133 -2.49 23.63 -12.75
N ASP A 134 -3.77 23.40 -13.04
CA ASP A 134 -4.92 23.68 -12.18
C ASP A 134 -5.58 22.34 -11.79
N PRO A 135 -5.08 21.67 -10.73
CA PRO A 135 -5.55 20.36 -10.35
C PRO A 135 -6.95 20.41 -9.76
N GLN A 136 -7.77 19.44 -10.14
CA GLN A 136 -9.12 19.24 -9.62
C GLN A 136 -9.23 17.91 -8.86
N PRO A 137 -10.13 17.80 -7.88
CA PRO A 137 -10.38 16.53 -7.22
C PRO A 137 -10.65 15.41 -8.24
N GLY A 138 -9.96 14.29 -8.08
CA GLY A 138 -10.00 13.18 -9.02
C GLY A 138 -8.87 13.17 -10.06
N ASP A 139 -8.01 14.19 -10.10
CA ASP A 139 -6.80 14.14 -10.91
C ASP A 139 -5.77 13.18 -10.31
N LEU A 140 -5.08 12.44 -11.17
CA LEU A 140 -3.97 11.59 -10.80
C LEU A 140 -2.77 12.46 -10.40
N MET A 141 -2.13 12.10 -9.33
CA MET A 141 -0.83 12.64 -8.93
C MET A 141 0.24 11.58 -9.11
N ALA A 142 1.28 11.87 -9.87
CA ALA A 142 2.35 10.90 -10.08
C ALA A 142 3.71 11.55 -10.33
N ASN A 143 4.76 10.83 -9.96
CA ASN A 143 6.14 11.07 -10.36
C ASN A 143 6.87 9.72 -10.49
N ALA A 144 8.18 9.73 -10.70
CA ALA A 144 8.96 8.50 -10.91
C ALA A 144 8.93 7.53 -9.71
N GLY A 145 8.66 8.00 -8.50
CA GLY A 145 8.73 7.21 -7.27
C GLY A 145 7.43 7.10 -6.49
N HIS A 146 6.37 7.82 -6.87
CA HIS A 146 5.13 7.83 -6.10
C HIS A 146 3.90 8.15 -6.93
N ALA A 147 2.73 7.67 -6.47
CA ALA A 147 1.43 7.97 -7.07
C ALA A 147 0.36 8.18 -5.99
N GLY A 148 -0.68 8.95 -6.33
CA GLY A 148 -1.82 9.24 -5.48
C GLY A 148 -2.94 9.91 -6.25
N ILE A 149 -3.99 10.28 -5.56
CA ILE A 149 -5.17 10.96 -6.13
C ILE A 149 -5.36 12.29 -5.42
N TYR A 150 -5.45 13.36 -6.19
CA TYR A 150 -5.76 14.69 -5.65
C TYR A 150 -7.22 14.74 -5.19
N ILE A 151 -7.45 15.21 -3.97
CA ILE A 151 -8.80 15.28 -3.39
C ILE A 151 -9.26 16.71 -3.13
N GLY A 152 -8.48 17.70 -3.57
CA GLY A 152 -8.76 19.12 -3.36
C GLY A 152 -8.03 19.73 -2.17
N ASN A 153 -8.04 21.05 -2.09
CA ASN A 153 -7.48 21.82 -0.96
C ASN A 153 -6.01 21.51 -0.62
N GLY A 154 -5.21 21.15 -1.61
CA GLY A 154 -3.81 20.77 -1.40
C GLY A 154 -3.63 19.42 -0.69
N LEU A 155 -4.64 18.55 -0.73
CA LEU A 155 -4.61 17.22 -0.14
C LEU A 155 -4.61 16.12 -1.21
N MET A 156 -4.02 15.00 -0.87
CA MET A 156 -4.02 13.79 -1.66
C MET A 156 -4.32 12.56 -0.82
N ILE A 157 -4.94 11.55 -1.42
CA ILE A 157 -5.03 10.20 -0.86
C ILE A 157 -4.07 9.28 -1.60
N HIS A 158 -3.29 8.51 -0.86
CA HIS A 158 -2.28 7.61 -1.42
C HIS A 158 -1.95 6.47 -0.46
N ALA A 159 -1.43 5.36 -0.97
CA ALA A 159 -0.79 4.34 -0.15
C ALA A 159 0.66 4.79 0.13
N MET A 160 0.95 5.19 1.36
CA MET A 160 2.16 5.91 1.71
C MET A 160 3.37 5.00 1.90
N ASN A 161 3.28 4.10 2.85
CA ASN A 161 4.35 3.16 3.23
C ASN A 161 3.79 2.03 4.11
N PRO A 162 4.58 0.99 4.45
CA PRO A 162 4.10 -0.14 5.25
C PRO A 162 3.63 0.20 6.67
N VAL A 163 4.08 1.32 7.24
CA VAL A 163 3.69 1.74 8.60
C VAL A 163 2.36 2.48 8.58
N ASP A 164 2.19 3.37 7.61
CA ASP A 164 1.04 4.28 7.53
C ASP A 164 -0.12 3.73 6.71
N GLY A 165 0.15 2.81 5.77
CA GLY A 165 -0.87 2.32 4.85
C GLY A 165 -1.41 3.39 3.92
N THR A 166 -2.69 3.26 3.57
CA THR A 166 -3.40 4.24 2.73
C THR A 166 -3.98 5.35 3.59
N LYS A 167 -3.62 6.60 3.29
CA LYS A 167 -4.01 7.77 4.10
C LYS A 167 -4.16 9.03 3.27
N VAL A 168 -4.79 10.03 3.86
CA VAL A 168 -4.83 11.40 3.35
C VAL A 168 -3.69 12.21 3.95
N THR A 169 -2.95 12.93 3.10
CA THR A 169 -1.90 13.87 3.52
C THR A 169 -1.96 15.14 2.71
N ALA A 170 -1.15 16.14 3.09
CA ALA A 170 -0.83 17.23 2.18
C ALA A 170 -0.11 16.70 0.94
N VAL A 171 -0.30 17.37 -0.19
CA VAL A 171 0.39 17.06 -1.44
C VAL A 171 1.90 17.06 -1.24
N MET A 172 2.56 16.00 -1.68
CA MET A 172 4.01 15.85 -1.56
C MET A 172 4.72 16.71 -2.61
N PRO A 173 5.87 17.31 -2.28
CA PRO A 173 6.67 18.05 -3.25
C PRO A 173 7.08 17.20 -4.46
N GLY A 174 7.11 17.81 -5.64
CA GLY A 174 7.57 17.14 -6.87
C GLY A 174 6.56 16.18 -7.51
N MET A 175 5.30 16.22 -7.09
CA MET A 175 4.22 15.50 -7.77
C MET A 175 3.72 16.29 -8.99
N GLY A 176 3.57 15.60 -10.12
CA GLY A 176 2.83 16.11 -11.27
C GLY A 176 1.34 15.80 -11.16
N TYR A 177 0.51 16.60 -11.82
CA TYR A 177 -0.94 16.40 -11.86
C TYR A 177 -1.36 16.03 -13.27
N TYR A 178 -2.22 15.01 -13.40
CA TYR A 178 -2.63 14.46 -14.69
C TYR A 178 -4.12 14.22 -14.69
N ARG A 179 -4.84 14.84 -15.63
CA ARG A 179 -6.28 14.64 -15.81
C ARG A 179 -6.53 13.41 -16.64
N LEU A 180 -7.35 12.51 -16.12
CA LEU A 180 -7.75 11.24 -16.73
C LEU A 180 -9.25 11.18 -17.00
N LEU A 181 -10.03 12.00 -16.28
CA LEU A 181 -11.46 12.15 -16.46
C LEU A 181 -11.72 13.40 -17.28
N GLY A 182 -12.28 13.26 -18.45
CA GLY A 182 -12.65 14.35 -19.34
C GLY A 182 -14.16 14.53 -19.43
#